data_69fbedcb7586e374448a915cb9eaea45
#
_entry.id   69fbedcb7586e374448a915cb9eaea45
#
_cell.length_a   1.000
_cell.length_b   1.000
_cell.length_c   1.000
_cell.angle_alpha   90.00
_cell.angle_beta   90.00
_cell.angle_gamma   90.00
#
_symmetry.space_group_name_H-M   'P 1'
#
loop_
_entity.id
_entity.type
_entity.pdbx_description
1 polymer ?
#
loop_
_entity_poly.entity_id
_entity_poly.type
_entity_poly.pdbx_seq_one_letter_code
_entity_poly.pdbx_strand_id
1 'polypeptide(L)'
;ARAADPRVKLVYNDWGFEQGSAENDRFRAVTLRLLDGMLKRKTPIDALGIQGHLSAFGNKVNQNKLRAFLQEIRDRGLIILITELDVDDTGGSYDIAARDQAVADEARRFLDVAVDNPATQAVLTWNLSDRYVDAPDEWKLKLLGWRLRKTPYDAQMRRKPLWNAMAQAFAARKLSY
;
A
#
# COMPACT_ATOMS: atom_id res chain seq x y z
N ALA A 1 -8.70 9.67 22.07
CA ALA A 1 -8.68 8.21 21.81
C ALA A 1 -8.03 7.47 23.00
N ARG A 2 -6.75 7.71 23.32
CA ARG A 2 -6.01 6.98 24.39
C ARG A 2 -6.70 7.02 25.76
N ALA A 3 -7.32 8.15 26.13
CA ALA A 3 -8.06 8.28 27.40
C ALA A 3 -9.33 7.43 27.43
N ALA A 4 -9.96 7.18 26.28
CA ALA A 4 -11.17 6.36 26.17
C ALA A 4 -10.85 4.86 26.13
N ASP A 5 -9.78 4.47 25.44
CA ASP A 5 -9.26 3.11 25.42
C ASP A 5 -7.72 3.13 25.46
N PRO A 6 -7.12 2.74 26.59
CA PRO A 6 -5.66 2.76 26.76
C PRO A 6 -4.95 1.70 25.89
N ARG A 7 -5.66 0.69 25.37
CA ARG A 7 -5.07 -0.40 24.57
C ARG A 7 -5.15 -0.19 23.06
N VAL A 8 -5.99 0.76 22.60
CA VAL A 8 -6.14 1.00 21.15
C VAL A 8 -4.83 1.48 20.54
N LYS A 9 -4.48 0.97 19.38
CA LYS A 9 -3.33 1.47 18.61
C LYS A 9 -3.70 2.74 17.87
N LEU A 10 -2.87 3.77 18.02
CA LEU A 10 -3.06 5.06 17.36
C LEU A 10 -2.15 5.13 16.14
N VAL A 11 -2.75 5.33 14.99
CA VAL A 11 -2.09 5.27 13.68
C VAL A 11 -2.17 6.62 13.01
N TYR A 12 -1.03 7.17 12.59
CA TYR A 12 -1.00 8.22 11.58
C TYR A 12 -1.03 7.54 10.21
N ASN A 13 -2.07 7.79 9.41
CA ASN A 13 -2.27 7.14 8.12
C ASN A 13 -2.14 8.16 6.97
N ASP A 14 -1.29 7.84 5.98
CA ASP A 14 -1.06 8.75 4.84
C ASP A 14 -0.57 7.95 3.61
N TRP A 15 -0.37 8.63 2.49
CA TRP A 15 -0.03 8.10 1.18
C TRP A 15 1.21 8.78 0.59
N GLY A 16 1.70 8.28 -0.54
CA GLY A 16 2.79 8.92 -1.30
C GLY A 16 4.20 8.55 -0.83
N PHE A 17 4.36 7.39 -0.20
CA PHE A 17 5.66 6.90 0.27
C PHE A 17 6.30 5.85 -0.65
N GLU A 18 5.55 5.28 -1.57
CA GLU A 18 5.84 4.04 -2.26
C GLU A 18 6.75 4.24 -3.47
N GLN A 19 6.50 5.31 -4.23
CA GLN A 19 7.18 5.55 -5.50
C GLN A 19 8.51 6.29 -5.33
N GLY A 20 9.23 6.45 -6.46
CA GLY A 20 10.58 7.00 -6.48
C GLY A 20 10.71 8.47 -6.84
N SER A 21 9.61 9.22 -7.00
CA SER A 21 9.64 10.62 -7.42
C SER A 21 10.25 11.56 -6.35
N ALA A 22 10.66 12.74 -6.78
CA ALA A 22 11.14 13.78 -5.84
C ALA A 22 10.03 14.26 -4.87
N GLU A 23 8.77 14.19 -5.30
CA GLU A 23 7.63 14.49 -4.45
C GLU A 23 7.48 13.44 -3.34
N ASN A 24 7.58 12.15 -3.67
CA ASN A 24 7.56 11.07 -2.68
C ASN A 24 8.75 11.19 -1.70
N ASP A 25 9.95 11.59 -2.17
CA ASP A 25 11.09 11.85 -1.29
C ASP A 25 10.77 12.96 -0.28
N ARG A 26 10.09 14.02 -0.74
CA ARG A 26 9.65 15.12 0.12
C ARG A 26 8.61 14.65 1.14
N PHE A 27 7.62 13.87 0.72
CA PHE A 27 6.59 13.31 1.63
C PHE A 27 7.23 12.45 2.71
N ARG A 28 8.13 11.52 2.35
CA ARG A 28 8.87 10.72 3.33
C ARG A 28 9.61 11.60 4.34
N ALA A 29 10.35 12.59 3.87
CA ALA A 29 11.12 13.47 4.73
C ALA A 29 10.23 14.34 5.66
N VAL A 30 9.09 14.84 5.18
CA VAL A 30 8.13 15.60 5.99
C VAL A 30 7.49 14.72 7.05
N THR A 31 7.09 13.51 6.68
CA THR A 31 6.47 12.55 7.60
C THR A 31 7.44 12.13 8.70
N LEU A 32 8.71 11.84 8.39
CA LEU A 32 9.70 11.51 9.41
C LEU A 32 9.86 12.67 10.41
N ARG A 33 9.94 13.93 9.94
CA ARG A 33 10.00 15.10 10.84
C ARG A 33 8.74 15.25 11.69
N LEU A 34 7.56 14.99 11.13
CA LEU A 34 6.29 15.00 11.87
C LEU A 34 6.32 13.96 13.00
N LEU A 35 6.70 12.74 12.68
CA LEU A 35 6.80 11.63 13.65
C LEU A 35 7.82 11.95 14.76
N ASP A 36 9.00 12.46 14.41
CA ASP A 36 10.00 12.91 15.38
C ASP A 36 9.44 13.99 16.31
N GLY A 37 8.71 14.95 15.76
CA GLY A 37 8.02 15.99 16.54
C GLY A 37 6.94 15.42 17.47
N MET A 38 6.17 14.44 17.03
CA MET A 38 5.17 13.76 17.86
C MET A 38 5.84 12.99 19.01
N LEU A 39 6.86 12.19 18.72
CA LEU A 39 7.59 11.41 19.71
C LEU A 39 8.26 12.32 20.75
N LYS A 40 8.91 13.40 20.31
CA LYS A 40 9.54 14.39 21.22
C LYS A 40 8.54 15.02 22.19
N ARG A 41 7.31 15.29 21.71
CA ARG A 41 6.23 15.86 22.54
C ARG A 41 5.48 14.78 23.34
N LYS A 42 5.88 13.51 23.23
CA LYS A 42 5.17 12.36 23.83
C LYS A 42 3.71 12.29 23.41
N THR A 43 3.40 12.73 22.19
CA THR A 43 2.09 12.54 21.59
C THR A 43 1.89 11.03 21.38
N PRO A 44 0.79 10.44 21.87
CA PRO A 44 0.60 9.01 21.75
C PRO A 44 0.40 8.62 20.28
N ILE A 45 1.36 7.86 19.76
CA ILE A 45 1.34 7.25 18.43
C ILE A 45 1.99 5.87 18.52
N ASP A 46 1.41 4.88 17.88
CA ASP A 46 1.88 3.49 17.88
C ASP A 46 2.33 3.02 16.51
N ALA A 47 1.80 3.63 15.43
CA ALA A 47 2.02 3.13 14.07
C ALA A 47 2.03 4.24 13.01
N LEU A 48 2.74 3.96 11.92
CA LEU A 48 2.50 4.58 10.62
C LEU A 48 1.62 3.65 9.77
N GLY A 49 0.50 4.19 9.27
CA GLY A 49 -0.29 3.58 8.19
C GLY A 49 0.20 4.10 6.84
N ILE A 50 0.44 3.19 5.92
CA ILE A 50 0.81 3.47 4.53
C ILE A 50 -0.36 3.00 3.69
N GLN A 51 -1.03 3.92 2.97
CA GLN A 51 -2.22 3.55 2.20
C GLN A 51 -1.91 2.49 1.15
N GLY A 52 -0.83 2.64 0.40
CA GLY A 52 -0.43 1.63 -0.58
C GLY A 52 -1.22 1.71 -1.88
N HIS A 53 -1.60 2.92 -2.31
CA HIS A 53 -2.20 3.16 -3.62
C HIS A 53 -1.09 3.18 -4.68
N LEU A 54 -0.99 2.09 -5.42
CA LEU A 54 0.04 1.87 -6.42
C LEU A 54 -0.49 2.14 -7.84
N SER A 55 0.40 2.16 -8.83
CA SER A 55 0.03 2.25 -10.24
C SER A 55 0.83 1.26 -11.09
N ALA A 56 0.10 0.39 -11.81
CA ALA A 56 0.70 -0.60 -12.68
C ALA A 56 1.36 0.01 -13.93
N PHE A 57 0.94 1.20 -14.36
CA PHE A 57 1.40 1.83 -15.59
C PHE A 57 1.96 3.26 -15.39
N GLY A 58 1.87 3.79 -14.16
CA GLY A 58 2.43 5.08 -13.78
C GLY A 58 3.79 4.96 -13.07
N ASN A 59 4.00 5.81 -12.07
CA ASN A 59 5.22 5.80 -11.27
C ASN A 59 5.35 4.50 -10.48
N LYS A 60 6.49 3.82 -10.67
CA LYS A 60 6.75 2.53 -10.04
C LYS A 60 7.25 2.67 -8.61
N VAL A 61 6.98 1.65 -7.80
CA VAL A 61 7.59 1.49 -6.48
C VAL A 61 9.12 1.47 -6.62
N ASN A 62 9.78 2.31 -5.81
CA ASN A 62 11.23 2.25 -5.67
C ASN A 62 11.58 1.46 -4.40
N GLN A 63 11.93 0.19 -4.58
CA GLN A 63 12.18 -0.73 -3.47
C GLN A 63 13.27 -0.25 -2.51
N ASN A 64 14.34 0.36 -3.02
CA ASN A 64 15.44 0.83 -2.17
C ASN A 64 15.01 2.00 -1.29
N LYS A 65 14.33 2.99 -1.86
CA LYS A 65 13.82 4.15 -1.11
C LYS A 65 12.73 3.73 -0.11
N LEU A 66 11.84 2.84 -0.52
CA LEU A 66 10.82 2.29 0.37
C LEU A 66 11.45 1.53 1.53
N ARG A 67 12.40 0.62 1.27
CA ARG A 67 13.10 -0.13 2.32
C ARG A 67 13.77 0.79 3.33
N ALA A 68 14.50 1.80 2.87
CA ALA A 68 15.12 2.80 3.73
C ALA A 68 14.09 3.53 4.59
N PHE A 69 12.98 3.96 4.01
CA PHE A 69 11.91 4.65 4.73
C PHE A 69 11.25 3.75 5.80
N LEU A 70 10.93 2.51 5.47
CA LEU A 70 10.35 1.57 6.43
C LEU A 70 11.32 1.26 7.59
N GLN A 71 12.61 1.21 7.30
CA GLN A 71 13.63 1.06 8.34
C GLN A 71 13.64 2.28 9.29
N GLU A 72 13.56 3.49 8.77
CA GLU A 72 13.45 4.72 9.58
C GLU A 72 12.21 4.71 10.51
N ILE A 73 11.08 4.16 10.05
CA ILE A 73 9.88 4.00 10.89
C ILE A 73 10.12 2.99 12.01
N ARG A 74 10.70 1.84 11.67
CA ARG A 74 11.07 0.80 12.64
C ARG A 74 12.04 1.31 13.71
N ASP A 75 13.06 2.07 13.31
CA ASP A 75 14.08 2.60 14.22
C ASP A 75 13.50 3.60 15.22
N ARG A 76 12.34 4.20 14.91
CA ARG A 76 11.55 5.04 15.82
C ARG A 76 10.67 4.23 16.79
N GLY A 77 10.72 2.90 16.72
CA GLY A 77 9.90 2.02 17.54
C GLY A 77 8.42 1.96 17.13
N LEU A 78 8.09 2.45 15.93
CA LEU A 78 6.72 2.43 15.41
C LEU A 78 6.46 1.16 14.60
N ILE A 79 5.25 0.64 14.69
CA ILE A 79 4.77 -0.41 13.81
C ILE A 79 4.30 0.16 12.46
N ILE A 80 4.26 -0.68 11.44
CA ILE A 80 3.84 -0.33 10.09
C ILE A 80 2.57 -1.12 9.75
N LEU A 81 1.58 -0.43 9.21
CA LEU A 81 0.37 -1.03 8.66
C LEU A 81 0.23 -0.61 7.20
N ILE A 82 0.00 -1.56 6.30
CA ILE A 82 -0.47 -1.25 4.96
C ILE A 82 -1.99 -1.25 5.04
N THR A 83 -2.62 -0.12 4.78
CA THR A 83 -4.01 0.12 5.19
C THR A 83 -5.01 0.02 4.05
N GLU A 84 -4.58 0.22 2.79
CA GLU A 84 -5.51 0.44 1.68
C GLU A 84 -4.97 -0.08 0.34
N LEU A 85 -4.17 -1.15 0.37
CA LEU A 85 -3.50 -1.65 -0.84
C LEU A 85 -4.47 -1.85 -2.01
N ASP A 86 -4.23 -1.12 -3.07
CA ASP A 86 -4.77 -1.34 -4.40
C ASP A 86 -3.75 -0.94 -5.47
N VAL A 87 -4.00 -1.35 -6.73
CA VAL A 87 -3.07 -1.03 -7.82
C VAL A 87 -3.86 -0.52 -9.01
N ASP A 88 -3.78 0.76 -9.29
CA ASP A 88 -4.44 1.37 -10.44
C ASP A 88 -3.90 0.79 -11.76
N ASP A 89 -4.80 0.35 -12.62
CA ASP A 89 -4.51 -0.21 -13.94
C ASP A 89 -4.81 0.75 -15.11
N THR A 90 -5.10 2.01 -14.81
CA THR A 90 -5.33 3.05 -15.82
C THR A 90 -4.07 3.27 -16.65
N GLY A 91 -4.24 3.41 -17.98
CA GLY A 91 -3.15 3.56 -18.93
C GLY A 91 -2.56 2.25 -19.45
N GLY A 92 -3.09 1.10 -19.02
CA GLY A 92 -2.72 -0.21 -19.54
C GLY A 92 -3.34 -0.53 -20.90
N SER A 93 -3.11 -1.75 -21.38
CA SER A 93 -3.72 -2.24 -22.61
C SER A 93 -5.16 -2.72 -22.38
N TYR A 94 -5.93 -2.93 -23.47
CA TYR A 94 -7.25 -3.58 -23.39
C TYR A 94 -7.15 -5.09 -23.10
N ASP A 95 -5.97 -5.69 -23.20
CA ASP A 95 -5.75 -7.07 -22.78
C ASP A 95 -5.85 -7.20 -21.26
N ILE A 96 -6.92 -7.83 -20.80
CA ILE A 96 -7.24 -8.02 -19.40
C ILE A 96 -6.17 -8.85 -18.69
N ALA A 97 -5.65 -9.90 -19.35
CA ALA A 97 -4.66 -10.78 -18.74
C ALA A 97 -3.34 -10.04 -18.52
N ALA A 98 -2.89 -9.25 -19.50
CA ALA A 98 -1.70 -8.41 -19.38
C ALA A 98 -1.84 -7.33 -18.29
N ARG A 99 -3.02 -6.71 -18.18
CA ARG A 99 -3.30 -5.75 -17.12
C ARG A 99 -3.28 -6.38 -15.73
N ASP A 100 -3.99 -7.49 -15.55
CA ASP A 100 -4.03 -8.20 -14.28
C ASP A 100 -2.63 -8.65 -13.84
N GLN A 101 -1.79 -9.06 -14.79
CA GLN A 101 -0.40 -9.42 -14.49
C GLN A 101 0.41 -8.19 -14.09
N ALA A 102 0.31 -7.07 -14.79
CA ALA A 102 1.02 -5.83 -14.44
C ALA A 102 0.61 -5.31 -13.03
N VAL A 103 -0.66 -5.41 -12.68
CA VAL A 103 -1.18 -5.12 -11.33
C VAL A 103 -0.52 -6.02 -10.29
N ALA A 104 -0.45 -7.32 -10.57
CA ALA A 104 0.17 -8.29 -9.66
C ALA A 104 1.68 -8.05 -9.49
N ASP A 105 2.38 -7.74 -10.58
CA ASP A 105 3.83 -7.49 -10.57
C ASP A 105 4.18 -6.24 -9.74
N GLU A 106 3.38 -5.17 -9.88
CA GLU A 106 3.62 -3.94 -9.11
C GLU A 106 3.29 -4.14 -7.61
N ALA A 107 2.19 -4.83 -7.31
CA ALA A 107 1.88 -5.21 -5.93
C ALA A 107 2.98 -6.07 -5.33
N ARG A 108 3.51 -7.04 -6.07
CA ARG A 108 4.61 -7.89 -5.62
C ARG A 108 5.85 -7.08 -5.33
N ARG A 109 6.22 -6.13 -6.20
CA ARG A 109 7.33 -5.20 -6.02
C ARG A 109 7.23 -4.42 -4.69
N PHE A 110 6.03 -3.99 -4.33
CA PHE A 110 5.76 -3.31 -3.07
C PHE A 110 5.83 -4.27 -1.88
N LEU A 111 5.11 -5.37 -1.97
CA LEU A 111 4.95 -6.33 -0.86
C LEU A 111 6.25 -7.02 -0.49
N ASP A 112 7.14 -7.32 -1.44
CA ASP A 112 8.46 -7.91 -1.16
C ASP A 112 9.31 -7.05 -0.22
N VAL A 113 9.07 -5.73 -0.21
CA VAL A 113 9.73 -4.81 0.72
C VAL A 113 8.92 -4.60 1.99
N ALA A 114 7.61 -4.41 1.83
CA ALA A 114 6.73 -4.07 2.95
C ALA A 114 6.63 -5.20 3.97
N VAL A 115 6.43 -6.46 3.51
CA VAL A 115 6.27 -7.60 4.43
C VAL A 115 7.60 -8.17 4.94
N ASP A 116 8.71 -7.87 4.26
CA ASP A 116 10.06 -8.24 4.73
C ASP A 116 10.49 -7.42 5.96
N ASN A 117 9.92 -6.23 6.16
CA ASN A 117 10.20 -5.42 7.34
C ASN A 117 9.46 -5.99 8.57
N PRO A 118 10.18 -6.37 9.65
CA PRO A 118 9.57 -6.99 10.83
C PRO A 118 8.60 -6.06 11.58
N ALA A 119 8.68 -4.74 11.41
CA ALA A 119 7.73 -3.80 11.99
C ALA A 119 6.37 -3.80 11.26
N THR A 120 6.26 -4.39 10.06
CA THR A 120 4.99 -4.49 9.34
C THR A 120 4.13 -5.58 9.98
N GLN A 121 2.96 -5.20 10.49
CA GLN A 121 2.07 -6.11 11.23
C GLN A 121 0.84 -6.53 10.43
N ALA A 122 0.36 -5.70 9.50
CA ALA A 122 -0.82 -6.02 8.71
C ALA A 122 -0.76 -5.42 7.31
N VAL A 123 -1.47 -6.08 6.39
CA VAL A 123 -1.77 -5.58 5.04
C VAL A 123 -3.26 -5.73 4.82
N LEU A 124 -3.92 -4.60 4.56
CA LEU A 124 -5.33 -4.52 4.20
C LEU A 124 -5.45 -4.02 2.75
N THR A 125 -6.46 -4.47 2.04
CA THR A 125 -6.76 -4.01 0.68
C THR A 125 -7.83 -2.93 0.70
N TRP A 126 -7.74 -1.96 -0.22
CA TRP A 126 -8.83 -1.02 -0.49
C TRP A 126 -9.81 -1.68 -1.45
N ASN A 127 -10.86 -2.23 -0.89
CA ASN A 127 -11.79 -3.17 -1.51
C ASN A 127 -11.18 -4.58 -1.77
N LEU A 128 -12.05 -5.56 -1.74
CA LEU A 128 -11.70 -6.97 -1.99
C LEU A 128 -11.90 -7.35 -3.46
N SER A 129 -12.91 -6.78 -4.11
CA SER A 129 -13.36 -7.16 -5.46
C SER A 129 -13.57 -5.94 -6.35
N ASP A 130 -13.21 -6.07 -7.62
CA ASP A 130 -13.44 -5.07 -8.67
C ASP A 130 -14.93 -4.68 -8.82
N ARG A 131 -15.85 -5.45 -8.23
CA ARG A 131 -17.29 -5.12 -8.19
C ARG A 131 -17.58 -3.81 -7.45
N TYR A 132 -16.77 -3.49 -6.45
CA TYR A 132 -17.01 -2.39 -5.51
C TYR A 132 -15.99 -1.25 -5.65
N VAL A 133 -15.21 -1.28 -6.74
CA VAL A 133 -14.22 -0.23 -7.00
C VAL A 133 -14.93 1.00 -7.53
N ASP A 134 -14.80 2.11 -6.81
CA ASP A 134 -15.22 3.43 -7.26
C ASP A 134 -14.04 4.17 -7.91
N ALA A 135 -14.33 4.92 -8.97
CA ALA A 135 -13.37 5.83 -9.59
C ALA A 135 -14.03 7.21 -9.78
N PRO A 136 -13.33 8.29 -9.45
CA PRO A 136 -13.88 9.66 -9.62
C PRO A 136 -14.37 9.94 -11.04
N ASP A 137 -13.68 9.39 -12.04
CA ASP A 137 -14.01 9.52 -13.47
C ASP A 137 -14.58 8.22 -14.06
N GLU A 138 -15.23 7.39 -13.26
CA GLU A 138 -15.75 6.07 -13.69
C GLU A 138 -16.63 6.15 -14.95
N TRP A 139 -17.41 7.23 -15.10
CA TRP A 139 -18.25 7.44 -16.27
C TRP A 139 -17.42 7.58 -17.56
N LYS A 140 -16.26 8.27 -17.52
CA LYS A 140 -15.35 8.39 -18.68
C LYS A 140 -14.74 7.02 -19.02
N LEU A 141 -14.32 6.29 -18.00
CA LEU A 141 -13.76 4.95 -18.17
C LEU A 141 -14.81 3.99 -18.74
N LYS A 142 -16.03 4.03 -18.23
CA LYS A 142 -17.15 3.23 -18.74
C LYS A 142 -17.49 3.58 -20.21
N LEU A 143 -17.46 4.86 -20.57
CA LEU A 143 -17.69 5.30 -21.96
C LEU A 143 -16.63 4.73 -22.91
N LEU A 144 -15.40 4.57 -22.43
CA LEU A 144 -14.29 3.94 -23.16
C LEU A 144 -14.30 2.41 -23.10
N GLY A 145 -15.31 1.80 -22.47
CA GLY A 145 -15.35 0.35 -22.23
C GLY A 145 -14.33 -0.14 -21.20
N TRP A 146 -13.73 0.78 -20.45
CA TRP A 146 -12.73 0.44 -19.44
C TRP A 146 -13.38 0.12 -18.11
N ARG A 147 -12.98 -1.00 -17.50
CA ARG A 147 -13.32 -1.34 -16.12
C ARG A 147 -12.04 -1.48 -15.32
N LEU A 148 -11.98 -0.80 -14.18
CA LEU A 148 -10.84 -0.90 -13.26
C LEU A 148 -10.70 -2.30 -12.69
N ARG A 149 -9.46 -2.76 -12.57
CA ARG A 149 -9.10 -4.10 -12.11
C ARG A 149 -8.00 -4.06 -11.05
N LYS A 150 -8.25 -3.27 -9.99
CA LYS A 150 -7.27 -2.87 -8.97
C LYS A 150 -7.13 -3.86 -7.80
N THR A 151 -8.07 -4.80 -7.64
CA THR A 151 -8.26 -5.56 -6.41
C THR A 151 -7.91 -7.05 -6.57
N PRO A 152 -7.78 -7.85 -5.47
CA PRO A 152 -7.41 -9.26 -5.55
C PRO A 152 -8.43 -10.17 -6.25
N TYR A 153 -9.71 -9.79 -6.26
CA TYR A 153 -10.78 -10.56 -6.89
C TYR A 153 -11.44 -9.75 -8.02
N ASP A 154 -11.87 -10.43 -9.06
CA ASP A 154 -12.67 -9.82 -10.11
C ASP A 154 -14.12 -9.54 -9.66
N ALA A 155 -14.93 -8.95 -10.54
CA ALA A 155 -16.32 -8.62 -10.22
C ALA A 155 -17.23 -9.84 -9.98
N GLN A 156 -16.80 -11.05 -10.35
CA GLN A 156 -17.44 -12.33 -10.08
C GLN A 156 -16.84 -13.08 -8.89
N MET A 157 -16.00 -12.42 -8.09
CA MET A 157 -15.30 -12.99 -6.93
C MET A 157 -14.33 -14.13 -7.27
N ARG A 158 -13.79 -14.16 -8.49
CA ARG A 158 -12.72 -15.08 -8.89
C ARG A 158 -11.37 -14.48 -8.56
N ARG A 159 -10.44 -15.28 -8.09
CA ARG A 159 -9.07 -14.85 -7.78
C ARG A 159 -8.34 -14.35 -9.03
N LYS A 160 -7.67 -13.21 -8.90
CA LYS A 160 -6.82 -12.63 -9.94
C LYS A 160 -5.33 -12.88 -9.61
N PRO A 161 -4.39 -12.62 -10.57
CA PRO A 161 -2.96 -12.70 -10.31
C PRO A 161 -2.51 -11.92 -9.07
N LEU A 162 -3.12 -10.77 -8.76
CA LEU A 162 -2.85 -10.00 -7.54
C LEU A 162 -3.06 -10.83 -6.26
N TRP A 163 -4.10 -11.66 -6.19
CA TRP A 163 -4.32 -12.55 -5.06
C TRP A 163 -3.14 -13.51 -4.86
N ASN A 164 -2.64 -14.09 -5.95
CA ASN A 164 -1.49 -15.00 -5.91
C ASN A 164 -0.21 -14.27 -5.48
N ALA A 165 0.01 -13.04 -5.98
CA ALA A 165 1.16 -12.22 -5.60
C ALA A 165 1.16 -11.92 -4.10
N MET A 166 0.00 -11.56 -3.53
CA MET A 166 -0.16 -11.35 -2.08
C MET A 166 0.11 -12.61 -1.28
N ALA A 167 -0.50 -13.74 -1.67
CA ALA A 167 -0.33 -15.02 -0.97
C ALA A 167 1.14 -15.47 -0.97
N GLN A 168 1.84 -15.32 -2.09
CA GLN A 168 3.27 -15.65 -2.21
C GLN A 168 4.14 -14.72 -1.37
N ALA A 169 3.84 -13.41 -1.32
CA ALA A 169 4.59 -12.47 -0.50
C ALA A 169 4.45 -12.80 1.00
N PHE A 170 3.25 -13.15 1.45
CA PHE A 170 3.01 -13.56 2.84
C PHE A 170 3.69 -14.89 3.19
N ALA A 171 3.66 -15.87 2.27
CA ALA A 171 4.31 -17.16 2.48
C ALA A 171 5.85 -17.05 2.50
N ALA A 172 6.41 -16.09 1.77
CA ALA A 172 7.85 -15.86 1.71
C ALA A 172 8.40 -15.12 2.95
N ARG A 173 7.54 -14.52 3.77
CA ARG A 173 7.93 -13.78 4.97
C ARG A 173 8.66 -14.71 5.95
N LYS A 174 9.92 -14.43 6.20
CA LYS A 174 10.67 -15.10 7.28
C LYS A 174 10.21 -14.52 8.61
N LEU A 175 9.44 -15.28 9.36
CA LEU A 175 9.16 -14.96 10.76
C LEU A 175 10.47 -15.15 11.54
N SER A 176 11.09 -14.03 11.93
CA SER A 176 12.15 -14.08 12.95
C SER A 176 11.45 -14.25 14.31
N TYR A 177 11.51 -15.44 14.85
CA TYR A 177 11.14 -15.75 16.23
C TYR A 177 12.26 -15.29 17.17
#